data_d0021e72e899ab74d1522b82f64fc15e
#
_entry.id   d0021e72e899ab74d1522b82f64fc15e
#
_cell.length_a   1.000
_cell.length_b   1.000
_cell.length_c   1.000
_cell.angle_alpha   90.00
_cell.angle_beta   90.00
_cell.angle_gamma   90.00
#
_symmetry.space_group_name_H-M   'P 1'
#
loop_
_entity.id
_entity.type
_entity.pdbx_description
1 polymer ?
#
loop_
_entity_poly.entity_id
_entity_poly.type
_entity_poly.pdbx_seq_one_letter_code
_entity_poly.pdbx_strand_id
1 'polypeptide(L)'
;MTASNTFRVNVARPLASGQYSPDEWSLDTIEDFVQDAPILEKDPRVVPGVFVGVLSNRRATAANVLSHTALVLDLDVAVPHDVPRRVAALGWDAVTYTTASHTEDAPRMRVVARVSRPVTPDEYKRLFRWAGTALGVELDPSAAAGAHRFFLPHIAPGSEAELLGPQSWRNHGEPIDVEPIVAEE
;
A
#
# COMPACT_ATOMS: atom_id res chain seq x y z
N MET A 1 3.86 25.63 -7.97
CA MET A 1 2.70 24.92 -7.40
C MET A 1 3.27 23.79 -6.56
N THR A 2 3.14 23.84 -5.24
CA THR A 2 3.54 22.72 -4.37
C THR A 2 2.59 21.54 -4.66
N ALA A 3 3.13 20.42 -5.11
CA ALA A 3 2.34 19.21 -5.29
C ALA A 3 1.66 18.87 -3.95
N SER A 4 0.36 18.51 -4.01
CA SER A 4 -0.37 18.08 -2.82
C SER A 4 0.35 16.92 -2.17
N ASN A 5 0.55 16.98 -0.87
CA ASN A 5 1.19 15.92 -0.09
C ASN A 5 0.22 14.76 0.20
N THR A 6 -1.02 14.84 -0.31
CA THR A 6 -2.08 13.86 -0.10
C THR A 6 -2.42 13.10 -1.38
N PHE A 7 -2.98 11.92 -1.22
CA PHE A 7 -3.52 11.08 -2.28
C PHE A 7 -4.88 10.51 -1.88
N ARG A 8 -5.71 10.26 -2.86
CA ARG A 8 -7.08 9.78 -2.63
C ARG A 8 -7.11 8.30 -2.29
N VAL A 9 -7.86 7.96 -1.26
CA VAL A 9 -8.15 6.60 -0.84
C VAL A 9 -9.66 6.38 -0.77
N ASN A 10 -10.07 5.12 -0.67
CA ASN A 10 -11.44 4.74 -0.37
C ASN A 10 -11.42 3.73 0.77
N VAL A 11 -12.17 3.98 1.83
CA VAL A 11 -12.16 3.21 3.07
C VAL A 11 -13.49 2.53 3.28
N ALA A 12 -13.48 1.23 3.53
CA ALA A 12 -14.63 0.46 3.98
C ALA A 12 -14.47 0.10 5.47
N ARG A 13 -15.44 0.43 6.28
CA ARG A 13 -15.46 0.15 7.72
C ARG A 13 -16.74 -0.58 8.12
N PRO A 14 -16.70 -1.91 8.32
CA PRO A 14 -15.56 -2.83 8.09
C PRO A 14 -15.39 -3.18 6.59
N LEU A 15 -14.30 -3.88 6.25
CA LEU A 15 -14.03 -4.30 4.87
C LEU A 15 -15.18 -5.13 4.29
N ALA A 16 -15.77 -6.02 5.09
CA ALA A 16 -16.90 -6.89 4.69
C ALA A 16 -18.16 -6.12 4.26
N SER A 17 -18.29 -4.82 4.60
CA SER A 17 -19.42 -4.01 4.14
C SER A 17 -19.46 -3.87 2.62
N GLY A 18 -18.28 -3.96 1.96
CA GLY A 18 -18.11 -3.72 0.53
C GLY A 18 -18.48 -2.30 0.09
N GLN A 19 -18.78 -1.40 1.04
CA GLN A 19 -19.15 -0.01 0.80
C GLN A 19 -17.99 0.90 1.15
N TYR A 20 -17.43 1.56 0.16
CA TYR A 20 -16.26 2.42 0.28
C TYR A 20 -16.67 3.89 0.32
N SER A 21 -16.04 4.64 1.20
CA SER A 21 -16.16 6.10 1.28
C SER A 21 -14.82 6.74 0.93
N PRO A 22 -14.82 7.80 0.09
CA PRO A 22 -13.59 8.50 -0.26
C PRO A 22 -13.02 9.25 0.93
N ASP A 23 -11.70 9.33 0.98
CA ASP A 23 -10.91 10.05 1.96
C ASP A 23 -9.62 10.55 1.29
N GLU A 24 -8.89 11.46 1.95
CA GLU A 24 -7.60 12.00 1.51
C GLU A 24 -6.56 11.74 2.59
N TRP A 25 -5.50 11.03 2.22
CA TRP A 25 -4.43 10.65 3.15
C TRP A 25 -3.08 11.15 2.67
N SER A 26 -2.18 11.39 3.63
CA SER A 26 -0.73 11.50 3.40
C SER A 26 -0.03 10.19 3.78
N LEU A 27 1.25 10.08 3.47
CA LEU A 27 2.07 8.97 3.96
C LEU A 27 2.22 9.03 5.49
N ASP A 28 2.25 10.23 6.06
CA ASP A 28 2.31 10.42 7.53
C ASP A 28 1.02 9.90 8.19
N THR A 29 -0.14 10.09 7.56
CA THR A 29 -1.40 9.47 8.02
C THR A 29 -1.31 7.94 8.10
N ILE A 30 -0.64 7.30 7.14
CA ILE A 30 -0.43 5.85 7.17
C ILE A 30 0.54 5.47 8.30
N GLU A 31 1.60 6.23 8.50
CA GLU A 31 2.55 6.01 9.59
C GLU A 31 1.86 6.11 10.95
N ASP A 32 1.02 7.13 11.17
CA ASP A 32 0.20 7.26 12.38
C ASP A 32 -0.68 6.02 12.60
N PHE A 33 -1.33 5.51 11.55
CA PHE A 33 -2.12 4.26 11.66
C PHE A 33 -1.28 3.03 11.99
N VAL A 34 -0.01 2.98 11.60
CA VAL A 34 0.89 1.89 12.00
C VAL A 34 1.28 2.02 13.46
N GLN A 35 1.62 3.23 13.92
CA GLN A 35 2.02 3.48 15.30
C GLN A 35 0.87 3.24 16.28
N ASP A 36 -0.35 3.62 15.89
CA ASP A 36 -1.58 3.46 16.67
C ASP A 36 -2.36 2.18 16.31
N ALA A 37 -1.70 1.19 15.69
CA ALA A 37 -2.34 -0.01 15.18
C ALA A 37 -3.09 -0.78 16.28
N PRO A 38 -4.41 -0.97 16.16
CA PRO A 38 -5.19 -1.68 17.17
C PRO A 38 -4.90 -3.19 17.12
N ILE A 39 -5.04 -3.87 18.25
CA ILE A 39 -5.03 -5.33 18.31
C ILE A 39 -6.41 -5.83 17.88
N LEU A 40 -6.50 -6.43 16.71
CA LEU A 40 -7.76 -6.93 16.13
C LEU A 40 -7.53 -8.27 15.44
N GLU A 41 -8.51 -9.15 15.53
CA GLU A 41 -8.56 -10.35 14.68
C GLU A 41 -8.49 -9.95 13.20
N LYS A 42 -7.70 -10.67 12.39
CA LYS A 42 -7.62 -10.47 10.94
C LYS A 42 -8.92 -10.96 10.27
N ASP A 43 -10.01 -10.27 10.56
CA ASP A 43 -11.35 -10.59 10.08
C ASP A 43 -11.91 -9.40 9.28
N PRO A 44 -12.29 -9.60 8.01
CA PRO A 44 -12.88 -8.53 7.19
C PRO A 44 -14.19 -7.97 7.74
N ARG A 45 -14.80 -8.65 8.75
CA ARG A 45 -16.00 -8.17 9.44
C ARG A 45 -15.69 -7.11 10.50
N VAL A 46 -14.45 -7.00 10.95
CA VAL A 46 -14.04 -6.04 12.00
C VAL A 46 -12.96 -5.08 11.52
N VAL A 47 -12.01 -5.55 10.72
CA VAL A 47 -10.90 -4.71 10.24
C VAL A 47 -11.35 -3.85 9.07
N PRO A 48 -11.09 -2.54 9.10
CA PRO A 48 -11.30 -1.67 7.94
C PRO A 48 -10.41 -2.07 6.76
N GLY A 49 -10.96 -1.93 5.55
CA GLY A 49 -10.22 -2.14 4.32
C GLY A 49 -10.03 -0.86 3.53
N VAL A 50 -8.95 -0.80 2.78
CA VAL A 50 -8.58 0.37 1.97
C VAL A 50 -8.35 -0.03 0.53
N PHE A 51 -8.83 0.81 -0.38
CA PHE A 51 -8.43 0.87 -1.77
C PHE A 51 -7.76 2.23 -2.03
N VAL A 52 -6.56 2.23 -2.59
CA VAL A 52 -5.82 3.47 -2.89
C VAL A 52 -6.06 3.87 -4.34
N GLY A 53 -6.90 4.88 -4.53
CA GLY A 53 -7.30 5.32 -5.87
C GLY A 53 -8.70 5.94 -5.91
N VAL A 54 -9.21 6.13 -7.13
CA VAL A 54 -10.52 6.70 -7.41
C VAL A 54 -11.46 5.62 -7.94
N LEU A 55 -12.63 5.51 -7.34
CA LEU A 55 -13.70 4.61 -7.76
C LEU A 55 -14.84 5.40 -8.44
N SER A 56 -15.46 4.82 -9.47
CA SER A 56 -16.66 5.37 -10.12
C SER A 56 -17.90 5.27 -9.23
N ASN A 57 -17.88 4.35 -8.27
CA ASN A 57 -18.92 4.18 -7.26
C ASN A 57 -18.31 3.64 -5.96
N ARG A 58 -19.15 3.31 -4.98
CA ARG A 58 -18.71 2.88 -3.64
C ARG A 58 -18.31 1.40 -3.54
N ARG A 59 -17.99 0.72 -4.65
CA ARG A 59 -17.59 -0.69 -4.66
C ARG A 59 -16.22 -0.85 -5.33
N ALA A 60 -15.24 -1.38 -4.61
CA ALA A 60 -13.92 -1.67 -5.13
C ALA A 60 -13.93 -2.96 -5.95
N THR A 61 -14.31 -2.84 -7.21
CA THR A 61 -14.22 -3.89 -8.25
C THR A 61 -13.40 -3.36 -9.42
N ALA A 62 -12.78 -4.24 -10.20
CA ALA A 62 -11.95 -3.83 -11.33
C ALA A 62 -12.68 -2.89 -12.30
N ALA A 63 -13.96 -3.15 -12.57
CA ALA A 63 -14.78 -2.32 -13.46
C ALA A 63 -15.06 -0.90 -12.92
N ASN A 64 -14.88 -0.69 -11.62
CA ASN A 64 -15.15 0.59 -10.97
C ASN A 64 -13.91 1.42 -10.69
N VAL A 65 -12.72 0.87 -10.89
CA VAL A 65 -11.47 1.61 -10.70
C VAL A 65 -11.25 2.58 -11.85
N LEU A 66 -11.19 3.86 -11.53
CA LEU A 66 -10.89 4.92 -12.49
C LEU A 66 -9.38 5.21 -12.55
N SER A 67 -8.72 5.24 -11.39
CA SER A 67 -7.27 5.45 -11.29
C SER A 67 -6.74 4.98 -9.96
N HIS A 68 -5.42 4.74 -9.91
CA HIS A 68 -4.65 4.58 -8.68
C HIS A 68 -3.91 5.88 -8.37
N THR A 69 -3.88 6.29 -7.11
CA THR A 69 -3.32 7.59 -6.67
C THR A 69 -2.02 7.45 -5.88
N ALA A 70 -1.62 6.24 -5.55
CA ALA A 70 -0.31 5.87 -5.05
C ALA A 70 0.00 4.42 -5.45
N LEU A 71 1.28 4.05 -5.42
CA LEU A 71 1.72 2.66 -5.55
C LEU A 71 1.60 1.95 -4.20
N VAL A 72 1.00 0.77 -4.19
CA VAL A 72 0.94 -0.11 -3.01
C VAL A 72 1.51 -1.47 -3.38
N LEU A 73 2.52 -1.91 -2.63
CA LEU A 73 3.12 -3.23 -2.80
C LEU A 73 2.90 -4.05 -1.52
N ASP A 74 2.22 -5.17 -1.66
CA ASP A 74 2.10 -6.18 -0.61
C ASP A 74 3.21 -7.21 -0.80
N LEU A 75 4.11 -7.31 0.18
CA LEU A 75 5.28 -8.15 0.16
C LEU A 75 5.09 -9.31 1.16
N ASP A 76 4.71 -10.46 0.64
CA ASP A 76 4.32 -11.62 1.44
C ASP A 76 5.20 -12.86 1.22
N VAL A 77 6.04 -12.88 0.17
CA VAL A 77 6.84 -14.04 -0.22
C VAL A 77 8.32 -13.67 -0.30
N ALA A 78 9.16 -14.41 0.41
CA ALA A 78 10.63 -14.26 0.39
C ALA A 78 11.09 -12.80 0.52
N VAL A 79 10.47 -12.05 1.42
CA VAL A 79 10.68 -10.60 1.58
C VAL A 79 12.05 -10.35 2.20
N PRO A 80 12.94 -9.58 1.55
CA PRO A 80 14.20 -9.18 2.16
C PRO A 80 13.98 -8.23 3.34
N HIS A 81 14.72 -8.42 4.43
CA HIS A 81 14.65 -7.52 5.59
C HIS A 81 15.08 -6.09 5.27
N ASP A 82 15.86 -5.89 4.21
CA ASP A 82 16.39 -4.59 3.82
C ASP A 82 15.50 -3.79 2.85
N VAL A 83 14.25 -4.21 2.63
CA VAL A 83 13.29 -3.48 1.79
C VAL A 83 13.22 -1.99 2.13
N PRO A 84 13.12 -1.55 3.40
CA PRO A 84 13.09 -0.13 3.73
C PRO A 84 14.35 0.62 3.24
N ARG A 85 15.53 -0.02 3.32
CA ARG A 85 16.78 0.54 2.82
C ARG A 85 16.78 0.65 1.29
N ARG A 86 16.22 -0.35 0.59
CA ARG A 86 16.10 -0.32 -0.88
C ARG A 86 15.17 0.79 -1.33
N VAL A 87 14.04 0.98 -0.67
CA VAL A 87 13.12 2.10 -0.91
C VAL A 87 13.84 3.44 -0.74
N ALA A 88 14.61 3.59 0.33
CA ALA A 88 15.39 4.80 0.58
C ALA A 88 16.48 5.02 -0.50
N ALA A 89 17.16 3.95 -0.93
CA ALA A 89 18.18 4.03 -1.98
C ALA A 89 17.60 4.43 -3.35
N LEU A 90 16.34 4.09 -3.62
CA LEU A 90 15.61 4.52 -4.82
C LEU A 90 15.12 5.98 -4.72
N GLY A 91 15.21 6.60 -3.53
CA GLY A 91 14.79 7.98 -3.31
C GLY A 91 13.28 8.19 -3.35
N TRP A 92 12.47 7.14 -3.17
CA TRP A 92 11.02 7.26 -3.22
C TRP A 92 10.45 7.98 -2.00
N ASP A 93 9.47 8.85 -2.20
CA ASP A 93 8.61 9.34 -1.12
C ASP A 93 7.63 8.24 -0.74
N ALA A 94 7.91 7.52 0.35
CA ALA A 94 7.22 6.29 0.70
C ALA A 94 7.19 6.02 2.21
N VAL A 95 6.24 5.19 2.62
CA VAL A 95 6.24 4.52 3.91
C VAL A 95 6.29 3.01 3.68
N THR A 96 7.19 2.33 4.37
CA THR A 96 7.25 0.88 4.46
C THR A 96 6.84 0.48 5.87
N TYR A 97 6.03 -0.58 6.03
CA TYR A 97 5.64 -1.06 7.35
C TYR A 97 5.40 -2.56 7.38
N THR A 98 5.52 -3.15 8.59
CA THR A 98 5.22 -4.57 8.83
C THR A 98 3.72 -4.80 8.88
N THR A 99 3.24 -5.92 8.30
CA THR A 99 1.82 -6.30 8.31
C THR A 99 1.50 -7.21 9.51
N ALA A 100 0.21 -7.42 9.79
CA ALA A 100 -0.27 -8.23 10.92
C ALA A 100 0.24 -9.69 10.93
N SER A 101 0.73 -10.19 9.82
CA SER A 101 1.27 -11.55 9.68
C SER A 101 2.81 -11.57 9.59
N HIS A 102 3.46 -10.45 9.93
CA HIS A 102 4.92 -10.35 9.96
C HIS A 102 5.49 -11.19 11.08
N THR A 103 6.59 -11.89 10.79
CA THR A 103 7.46 -12.54 11.77
C THR A 103 8.92 -12.23 11.46
N GLU A 104 9.82 -12.42 12.43
CA GLU A 104 11.25 -12.20 12.21
C GLU A 104 11.80 -13.17 11.14
N ASP A 105 11.38 -14.43 11.17
CA ASP A 105 11.83 -15.46 10.22
C ASP A 105 11.15 -15.37 8.85
N ALA A 106 9.96 -14.80 8.79
CA ALA A 106 9.19 -14.62 7.54
C ALA A 106 8.65 -13.19 7.44
N PRO A 107 9.48 -12.22 7.08
CA PRO A 107 9.08 -10.83 6.98
C PRO A 107 7.90 -10.63 6.03
N ARG A 108 6.94 -9.84 6.45
CA ARG A 108 5.82 -9.39 5.63
C ARG A 108 5.68 -7.90 5.77
N MET A 109 5.78 -7.20 4.66
CA MET A 109 5.82 -5.75 4.62
C MET A 109 4.86 -5.21 3.59
N ARG A 110 4.49 -3.95 3.77
CA ARG A 110 3.79 -3.18 2.75
C ARG A 110 4.54 -1.90 2.48
N VAL A 111 4.68 -1.56 1.20
CA VAL A 111 5.22 -0.28 0.76
C VAL A 111 4.07 0.52 0.16
N VAL A 112 3.91 1.75 0.61
CA VAL A 112 3.03 2.74 -0.02
C VAL A 112 3.89 3.90 -0.46
N ALA A 113 3.93 4.16 -1.77
CA ALA A 113 4.77 5.21 -2.36
C ALA A 113 3.92 6.19 -3.17
N ARG A 114 4.25 7.47 -3.07
CA ARG A 114 3.61 8.51 -3.88
C ARG A 114 4.05 8.37 -5.34
N VAL A 115 3.14 8.71 -6.22
CA VAL A 115 3.37 8.82 -7.66
C VAL A 115 3.23 10.26 -8.11
N SER A 116 3.89 10.64 -9.20
CA SER A 116 3.88 12.03 -9.72
C SER A 116 2.49 12.48 -10.18
N ARG A 117 1.65 11.53 -10.62
CA ARG A 117 0.23 11.74 -10.96
C ARG A 117 -0.58 10.46 -10.75
N PRO A 118 -1.92 10.54 -10.68
CA PRO A 118 -2.78 9.36 -10.75
C PRO A 118 -2.53 8.57 -12.05
N VAL A 119 -2.56 7.25 -11.96
CA VAL A 119 -2.33 6.32 -13.09
C VAL A 119 -3.59 5.50 -13.36
N THR A 120 -3.83 5.18 -14.63
CA THR A 120 -4.90 4.27 -15.04
C THR A 120 -4.62 2.84 -14.57
N PRO A 121 -5.60 1.93 -14.56
CA PRO A 121 -5.38 0.53 -14.17
C PRO A 121 -4.30 -0.19 -15.02
N ASP A 122 -4.17 0.15 -16.31
CA ASP A 122 -3.17 -0.48 -17.16
C ASP A 122 -1.77 0.11 -16.94
N GLU A 123 -1.66 1.42 -16.72
CA GLU A 123 -0.40 2.05 -16.28
C GLU A 123 0.03 1.51 -14.91
N TYR A 124 -0.92 1.27 -14.00
CA TYR A 124 -0.62 0.71 -12.67
C TYR A 124 0.01 -0.68 -12.76
N LYS A 125 -0.43 -1.53 -13.67
CA LYS A 125 0.17 -2.86 -13.89
C LYS A 125 1.63 -2.77 -14.34
N ARG A 126 1.96 -1.77 -15.17
CA ARG A 126 3.35 -1.51 -15.60
C ARG A 126 4.19 -0.99 -14.45
N LEU A 127 3.69 0.03 -13.75
CA LEU A 127 4.32 0.61 -12.57
C LEU A 127 4.58 -0.46 -11.48
N PHE A 128 3.61 -1.32 -11.20
CA PHE A 128 3.72 -2.39 -10.22
C PHE A 128 4.86 -3.37 -10.58
N ARG A 129 4.91 -3.84 -11.81
CA ARG A 129 5.98 -4.76 -12.28
C ARG A 129 7.35 -4.09 -12.23
N TRP A 130 7.44 -2.85 -12.71
CA TRP A 130 8.66 -2.06 -12.66
C TRP A 130 9.17 -1.90 -11.23
N ALA A 131 8.29 -1.57 -10.29
CA ALA A 131 8.65 -1.40 -8.89
C ALA A 131 9.17 -2.69 -8.25
N GLY A 132 8.56 -3.85 -8.55
CA GLY A 132 9.09 -5.15 -8.12
C GLY A 132 10.51 -5.39 -8.60
N THR A 133 10.78 -5.10 -9.88
CA THR A 133 12.12 -5.22 -10.46
C THR A 133 13.10 -4.22 -9.81
N ALA A 134 12.71 -2.97 -9.63
CA ALA A 134 13.55 -1.93 -9.02
C ALA A 134 13.92 -2.26 -7.57
N LEU A 135 12.98 -2.83 -6.81
CA LEU A 135 13.21 -3.28 -5.44
C LEU A 135 13.92 -4.64 -5.34
N GLY A 136 13.98 -5.41 -6.44
CA GLY A 136 14.51 -6.77 -6.43
C GLY A 136 13.68 -7.71 -5.54
N VAL A 137 12.34 -7.61 -5.63
CA VAL A 137 11.38 -8.44 -4.88
C VAL A 137 10.42 -9.12 -5.84
N GLU A 138 9.96 -10.31 -5.45
CA GLU A 138 8.87 -10.99 -6.15
C GLU A 138 7.53 -10.44 -5.67
N LEU A 139 6.66 -10.11 -6.64
CA LEU A 139 5.32 -9.58 -6.39
C LEU A 139 4.28 -10.57 -6.92
N ASP A 140 3.17 -10.72 -6.21
CA ASP A 140 2.01 -11.45 -6.74
C ASP A 140 1.35 -10.62 -7.86
N PRO A 141 1.37 -11.10 -9.13
CA PRO A 141 0.76 -10.37 -10.24
C PRO A 141 -0.73 -10.09 -10.07
N SER A 142 -1.43 -10.89 -9.26
CA SER A 142 -2.85 -10.69 -8.98
C SER A 142 -3.11 -9.40 -8.19
N ALA A 143 -2.14 -8.93 -7.42
CA ALA A 143 -2.22 -7.67 -6.69
C ALA A 143 -2.22 -6.44 -7.62
N ALA A 144 -1.66 -6.55 -8.82
CA ALA A 144 -1.75 -5.50 -9.85
C ALA A 144 -3.12 -5.46 -10.55
N ALA A 145 -3.95 -6.49 -10.37
CA ALA A 145 -5.22 -6.64 -11.09
C ALA A 145 -6.34 -5.81 -10.45
N GLY A 146 -6.54 -4.60 -10.97
CA GLY A 146 -7.77 -3.85 -10.74
C GLY A 146 -7.91 -3.28 -9.32
N ALA A 147 -8.85 -3.79 -8.52
CA ALA A 147 -9.21 -3.24 -7.23
C ALA A 147 -8.55 -3.98 -6.06
N HIS A 148 -7.23 -4.09 -6.06
CA HIS A 148 -6.54 -4.67 -4.90
C HIS A 148 -6.82 -3.85 -3.64
N ARG A 149 -7.24 -4.55 -2.60
CA ARG A 149 -7.66 -3.97 -1.32
C ARG A 149 -6.79 -4.56 -0.23
N PHE A 150 -6.45 -3.77 0.75
CA PHE A 150 -5.70 -4.25 1.91
C PHE A 150 -6.38 -3.84 3.22
N PHE A 151 -6.07 -4.55 4.28
CA PHE A 151 -6.50 -4.17 5.63
C PHE A 151 -5.72 -2.93 6.09
N LEU A 152 -6.38 -2.06 6.84
CA LEU A 152 -5.67 -1.04 7.61
C LEU A 152 -4.66 -1.70 8.54
N PRO A 153 -3.57 -0.99 8.90
CA PRO A 153 -2.62 -1.48 9.90
C PRO A 153 -3.34 -1.93 11.17
N HIS A 154 -3.07 -3.15 11.59
CA HIS A 154 -3.57 -3.77 12.82
C HIS A 154 -2.59 -4.85 13.26
N ILE A 155 -2.69 -5.27 14.51
CA ILE A 155 -1.90 -6.33 15.11
C ILE A 155 -2.84 -7.52 15.36
N ALA A 156 -2.47 -8.71 14.88
CA ALA A 156 -3.25 -9.90 15.15
C ALA A 156 -2.98 -10.39 16.59
N PRO A 157 -4.02 -10.69 17.39
CA PRO A 157 -3.83 -11.22 18.73
C PRO A 157 -2.99 -12.50 18.75
N GLY A 158 -2.06 -12.63 19.69
CA GLY A 158 -1.17 -13.79 19.82
C GLY A 158 -0.13 -13.93 18.72
N SER A 159 0.00 -12.94 17.82
CA SER A 159 1.02 -12.92 16.78
C SER A 159 2.37 -12.46 17.32
N GLU A 160 3.45 -12.79 16.61
CA GLU A 160 4.77 -12.26 16.92
C GLU A 160 4.81 -10.72 16.78
N ALA A 161 4.00 -10.15 15.87
CA ALA A 161 3.84 -8.71 15.72
C ALA A 161 3.28 -8.02 16.97
N GLU A 162 2.52 -8.73 17.83
CA GLU A 162 2.07 -8.20 19.12
C GLU A 162 3.24 -8.05 20.12
N LEU A 163 4.24 -8.93 20.04
CA LEU A 163 5.43 -8.88 20.88
C LEU A 163 6.47 -7.86 20.37
N LEU A 164 6.68 -7.82 19.07
CA LEU A 164 7.68 -6.94 18.44
C LEU A 164 7.19 -5.49 18.33
N GLY A 165 5.88 -5.29 18.33
CA GLY A 165 5.24 -4.04 17.95
C GLY A 165 5.25 -3.80 16.43
N PRO A 166 4.35 -2.95 15.93
CA PRO A 166 4.35 -2.55 14.53
C PRO A 166 5.58 -1.70 14.23
N GLN A 167 6.18 -1.93 13.06
CA GLN A 167 7.34 -1.17 12.61
C GLN A 167 6.99 -0.40 11.33
N SER A 168 7.43 0.85 11.26
CA SER A 168 7.33 1.68 10.06
C SER A 168 8.64 2.39 9.77
N TRP A 169 8.88 2.65 8.48
CA TRP A 169 10.03 3.41 7.96
C TRP A 169 9.51 4.45 6.97
N ARG A 170 9.56 5.70 7.35
CA ARG A 170 9.20 6.83 6.51
C ARG A 170 10.42 7.29 5.71
N ASN A 171 10.33 7.30 4.39
CA ASN A 171 11.34 7.88 3.50
C ASN A 171 10.79 9.15 2.85
N HIS A 172 11.44 10.28 3.12
CA HIS A 172 11.10 11.59 2.56
C HIS A 172 11.90 11.81 1.27
N GLY A 173 11.46 11.16 0.20
CA GLY A 173 12.05 11.28 -1.13
C GLY A 173 11.14 12.05 -2.08
N GLU A 174 11.21 11.71 -3.37
CA GLU A 174 10.39 12.27 -4.41
C GLU A 174 9.27 11.30 -4.82
N PRO A 175 8.10 11.79 -5.26
CA PRO A 175 7.11 10.93 -5.89
C PRO A 175 7.72 10.19 -7.08
N ILE A 176 7.36 8.92 -7.26
CA ILE A 176 7.81 8.15 -8.42
C ILE A 176 7.35 8.84 -9.70
N ASP A 177 8.27 9.23 -10.56
CA ASP A 177 7.93 9.75 -11.88
C ASP A 177 7.40 8.60 -12.74
N VAL A 178 6.12 8.66 -13.07
CA VAL A 178 5.43 7.57 -13.80
C VAL A 178 5.61 7.67 -15.32
N GLU A 179 5.94 8.84 -15.86
CA GLU A 179 5.99 9.06 -17.32
C GLU A 179 6.95 8.11 -18.03
N PRO A 180 8.23 7.97 -17.62
CA PRO A 180 9.15 7.06 -18.30
C PRO A 180 8.74 5.60 -18.16
N ILE A 181 8.09 5.23 -17.04
CA ILE A 181 7.71 3.84 -16.74
C ILE A 181 6.52 3.39 -17.59
N VAL A 182 5.55 4.28 -17.81
CA VAL A 182 4.33 3.94 -18.54
C VAL A 182 4.45 4.17 -20.05
N ALA A 183 5.46 4.90 -20.51
CA ALA A 183 5.75 5.14 -21.92
C ALA A 183 6.44 3.94 -22.62
N GLU A 184 7.07 3.04 -21.86
CA GLU A 184 7.67 1.81 -22.41
C GLU A 184 6.55 0.83 -22.78
N GLU A 185 6.40 0.56 -24.07
CA GLU A 185 5.53 -0.48 -24.64
C GLU A 185 6.17 -1.87 -24.57
#